data_02394483b21f4a9f7d49453381cc1fa3
#
_entry.id   02394483b21f4a9f7d49453381cc1fa3
#
_cell.length_a   1.000
_cell.length_b   1.000
_cell.length_c   1.000
_cell.angle_alpha   90.00
_cell.angle_beta   90.00
_cell.angle_gamma   90.00
#
_symmetry.space_group_name_H-M   'P 1'
#
loop_
_entity.id
_entity.type
_entity.pdbx_description
1 polymer ?
#
loop_
_entity_poly.entity_id
_entity_poly.type
_entity_poly.pdbx_seq_one_letter_code
_entity_poly.pdbx_strand_id
1 'polypeptide(L)'
;EKLRQENSNNAGKIWRDIIKYAAIFTLAVTAVFYGFYLSKGKPITNTADVWSTIEAPFGSRAHLTLADSTEVWLNAGSKLRYRSSFAKNNRKVYLDGEAYFSVSHDETNQFVVKTSHVDIKVYGTEFNVKAYGDEDIIQTTLVKGSISLVGDLIKKSGKESIELKPNQTATYYKSGKPKNENTSYDQSTGSQRETVIKSEHIEILPSVNTAKYTSWKDPRWFIDSESMKDLAVKLERRYNVRFVFNSPNLENYRFSGTLKDETLEQVLNIMRLT
;
A
#
# COMPACT_ATOMS: atom_id res chain seq x y z
N GLU A 1 8.89 70.48 64.81
CA GLU A 1 8.84 70.60 63.35
C GLU A 1 9.96 69.85 62.60
N LYS A 2 11.20 69.80 63.10
CA LYS A 2 12.34 69.13 62.49
C LYS A 2 12.15 67.59 62.34
N LEU A 3 11.53 66.91 63.28
CA LEU A 3 11.33 65.45 63.23
C LEU A 3 10.27 65.00 62.18
N ARG A 4 9.38 65.92 61.75
CA ARG A 4 8.37 65.62 60.71
C ARG A 4 8.87 65.74 59.29
N GLN A 5 9.94 66.55 59.05
CA GLN A 5 10.56 66.72 57.74
C GLN A 5 11.55 65.61 57.40
N GLU A 6 12.22 65.03 58.38
CA GLU A 6 13.16 63.91 58.18
C GLU A 6 12.46 62.61 57.78
N ASN A 7 11.25 62.34 58.25
CA ASN A 7 10.49 61.13 57.92
C ASN A 7 9.85 61.21 56.55
N SER A 8 9.57 62.42 56.03
CA SER A 8 9.04 62.62 54.64
C SER A 8 10.09 62.31 53.53
N ASN A 9 11.36 62.67 53.80
CA ASN A 9 12.44 62.50 52.85
C ASN A 9 12.87 60.98 52.70
N ASN A 10 12.77 60.24 53.81
CA ASN A 10 13.09 58.80 53.78
C ASN A 10 12.02 57.95 53.05
N ALA A 11 10.73 58.29 53.19
CA ALA A 11 9.65 57.62 52.49
C ALA A 11 9.81 57.74 50.95
N GLY A 12 10.11 58.95 50.50
CA GLY A 12 10.29 59.17 49.05
C GLY A 12 11.52 58.43 48.47
N LYS A 13 12.57 58.23 49.29
CA LYS A 13 13.75 57.46 48.86
C LYS A 13 13.44 55.94 48.81
N ILE A 14 12.74 55.44 49.80
CA ILE A 14 12.30 54.04 49.86
C ILE A 14 11.37 53.71 48.67
N TRP A 15 10.40 54.56 48.37
CA TRP A 15 9.51 54.40 47.21
C TRP A 15 10.25 54.37 45.85
N ARG A 16 11.26 55.25 45.67
CA ARG A 16 12.07 55.23 44.46
C ARG A 16 12.89 53.97 44.30
N ASP A 17 13.43 53.44 45.40
CA ASP A 17 14.20 52.20 45.36
C ASP A 17 13.29 50.96 45.14
N ILE A 18 12.09 50.93 45.74
CA ILE A 18 11.08 49.91 45.43
C ILE A 18 10.68 49.91 43.94
N ILE A 19 10.46 51.11 43.36
CA ILE A 19 10.11 51.22 41.94
C ILE A 19 11.27 50.71 41.04
N LYS A 20 12.53 50.99 41.38
CA LYS A 20 13.68 50.47 40.64
C LYS A 20 13.77 48.94 40.67
N TYR A 21 13.62 48.34 41.85
CA TYR A 21 13.67 46.88 41.99
C TYR A 21 12.47 46.20 41.36
N ALA A 22 11.29 46.81 41.43
CA ALA A 22 10.10 46.31 40.73
C ALA A 22 10.28 46.37 39.20
N ALA A 23 10.89 47.45 38.68
CA ALA A 23 11.18 47.53 37.24
C ALA A 23 12.19 46.47 36.77
N ILE A 24 13.26 46.23 37.54
CA ILE A 24 14.25 45.17 37.24
C ILE A 24 13.61 43.80 37.33
N PHE A 25 12.74 43.56 38.33
CA PHE A 25 12.06 42.28 38.48
C PHE A 25 11.09 42.02 37.31
N THR A 26 10.30 43.04 36.91
CA THR A 26 9.39 42.88 35.74
C THR A 26 10.16 42.65 34.44
N LEU A 27 11.29 43.33 34.23
CA LEU A 27 12.17 43.10 33.10
C LEU A 27 12.74 41.66 33.07
N ALA A 28 13.17 41.15 34.23
CA ALA A 28 13.68 39.79 34.35
C ALA A 28 12.58 38.75 34.05
N VAL A 29 11.36 38.96 34.62
CA VAL A 29 10.22 38.06 34.38
C VAL A 29 9.80 38.08 32.91
N THR A 30 9.73 39.27 32.28
CA THR A 30 9.39 39.37 30.86
C THR A 30 10.47 38.76 29.96
N ALA A 31 11.75 38.91 30.31
CA ALA A 31 12.84 38.27 29.54
C ALA A 31 12.79 36.74 29.63
N VAL A 32 12.51 36.18 30.82
CA VAL A 32 12.32 34.72 31.01
C VAL A 32 11.11 34.23 30.26
N PHE A 33 9.99 34.95 30.37
CA PHE A 33 8.74 34.62 29.67
C PHE A 33 8.91 34.66 28.15
N TYR A 34 9.61 35.68 27.64
CA TYR A 34 9.90 35.82 26.21
C TYR A 34 10.88 34.74 25.73
N GLY A 35 11.91 34.45 26.53
CA GLY A 35 12.82 33.32 26.25
C GLY A 35 12.10 31.97 26.23
N PHE A 36 11.17 31.75 27.18
CA PHE A 36 10.33 30.55 27.20
C PHE A 36 9.35 30.50 26.00
N TYR A 37 8.79 31.65 25.61
CA TYR A 37 7.92 31.75 24.44
C TYR A 37 8.67 31.48 23.13
N LEU A 38 9.89 32.02 22.98
CA LEU A 38 10.75 31.72 21.85
C LEU A 38 11.27 30.27 21.84
N SER A 39 11.47 29.69 23.01
CA SER A 39 11.87 28.28 23.18
C SER A 39 10.74 27.27 22.85
N LYS A 40 9.46 27.70 22.92
CA LYS A 40 8.31 26.85 22.51
C LYS A 40 8.21 26.59 21.00
N GLY A 41 9.11 27.11 20.21
CA GLY A 41 8.96 27.15 18.77
C GLY A 41 9.89 26.25 17.99
N LYS A 42 10.13 24.98 18.36
CA LYS A 42 10.42 23.90 17.39
C LYS A 42 10.23 22.59 18.14
N PRO A 43 9.18 21.82 17.88
CA PRO A 43 9.23 20.41 18.23
C PRO A 43 10.46 19.86 17.51
N ILE A 44 11.44 19.33 18.25
CA ILE A 44 12.53 18.54 17.69
C ILE A 44 11.90 17.24 17.19
N THR A 45 11.25 17.30 16.04
CA THR A 45 10.81 16.13 15.28
C THR A 45 11.94 15.72 14.32
N ASN A 46 13.14 15.50 14.84
CA ASN A 46 14.05 14.57 14.22
C ASN A 46 13.63 13.15 14.61
N THR A 47 12.39 12.77 14.38
CA THR A 47 12.05 11.36 14.18
C THR A 47 12.73 11.00 12.88
N ALA A 48 13.90 10.36 12.96
CA ALA A 48 14.47 9.69 11.82
C ALA A 48 13.33 8.94 11.13
N ASP A 49 13.12 9.19 9.85
CA ASP A 49 12.03 8.61 9.08
C ASP A 49 12.30 7.10 8.92
N VAL A 50 11.88 6.34 9.93
CA VAL A 50 12.17 4.91 10.10
C VAL A 50 11.24 4.11 9.19
N TRP A 51 11.77 3.06 8.60
CA TRP A 51 10.99 2.09 7.85
C TRP A 51 10.28 1.10 8.78
N SER A 52 8.98 0.96 8.62
CA SER A 52 8.20 -0.17 9.13
C SER A 52 8.08 -1.23 8.03
N THR A 53 8.31 -2.48 8.38
CA THR A 53 8.19 -3.61 7.45
C THR A 53 7.28 -4.65 8.06
N ILE A 54 6.30 -5.11 7.26
CA ILE A 54 5.38 -6.20 7.61
C ILE A 54 5.56 -7.28 6.57
N GLU A 55 5.77 -8.50 7.02
CA GLU A 55 5.98 -9.66 6.16
C GLU A 55 4.93 -10.73 6.46
N ALA A 56 4.36 -11.31 5.43
CA ALA A 56 3.56 -12.52 5.47
C ALA A 56 4.40 -13.67 4.87
N PRO A 57 5.04 -14.51 5.68
CA PRO A 57 5.86 -15.61 5.16
C PRO A 57 5.02 -16.62 4.38
N PHE A 58 5.66 -17.51 3.65
CA PHE A 58 4.98 -18.62 2.99
C PHE A 58 4.17 -19.44 4.01
N GLY A 59 3.01 -19.92 3.64
CA GLY A 59 2.06 -20.59 4.51
C GLY A 59 1.22 -19.67 5.39
N SER A 60 1.42 -18.34 5.33
CA SER A 60 0.71 -17.37 6.17
C SER A 60 0.18 -16.19 5.37
N ARG A 61 -0.85 -15.56 5.91
CA ARG A 61 -1.40 -14.29 5.42
C ARG A 61 -1.44 -13.30 6.58
N ALA A 62 -1.35 -12.02 6.31
CA ALA A 62 -1.46 -10.98 7.33
C ALA A 62 -2.58 -10.00 6.98
N HIS A 63 -3.26 -9.49 8.00
CA HIS A 63 -4.23 -8.41 7.89
C HIS A 63 -3.82 -7.31 8.86
N LEU A 64 -3.82 -6.08 8.39
CA LEU A 64 -3.44 -4.90 9.19
C LEU A 64 -4.22 -3.66 8.78
N THR A 65 -4.34 -2.75 9.73
CA THR A 65 -4.88 -1.41 9.50
C THR A 65 -3.75 -0.39 9.59
N LEU A 66 -3.58 0.41 8.56
CA LEU A 66 -2.60 1.50 8.53
C LEU A 66 -3.10 2.72 9.34
N ALA A 67 -2.21 3.67 9.61
CA ALA A 67 -2.51 4.84 10.44
C ALA A 67 -3.55 5.79 9.83
N ASP A 68 -3.86 5.67 8.54
CA ASP A 68 -4.91 6.41 7.82
C ASP A 68 -6.24 5.64 7.74
N SER A 69 -6.38 4.55 8.49
CA SER A 69 -7.51 3.61 8.47
C SER A 69 -7.64 2.79 7.19
N THR A 70 -6.62 2.76 6.33
CA THR A 70 -6.57 1.84 5.20
C THR A 70 -6.38 0.42 5.71
N GLU A 71 -7.21 -0.52 5.25
CA GLU A 71 -7.04 -1.94 5.54
C GLU A 71 -6.25 -2.63 4.44
N VAL A 72 -5.31 -3.48 4.84
CA VAL A 72 -4.44 -4.22 3.92
C VAL A 72 -4.41 -5.70 4.30
N TRP A 73 -4.67 -6.55 3.34
CA TRP A 73 -4.44 -8.00 3.42
C TRP A 73 -3.20 -8.33 2.62
N LEU A 74 -2.23 -8.99 3.24
CA LEU A 74 -1.02 -9.49 2.58
C LEU A 74 -1.15 -10.99 2.34
N ASN A 75 -0.92 -11.40 1.11
CA ASN A 75 -0.87 -12.82 0.75
C ASN A 75 0.47 -13.45 1.14
N ALA A 76 0.54 -14.77 1.13
CA ALA A 76 1.74 -15.52 1.48
C ALA A 76 2.95 -15.13 0.60
N GLY A 77 4.11 -14.98 1.23
CA GLY A 77 5.35 -14.56 0.59
C GLY A 77 5.42 -13.06 0.28
N SER A 78 4.57 -12.24 0.92
CA SER A 78 4.51 -10.80 0.62
C SER A 78 5.15 -9.95 1.70
N LYS A 79 5.68 -8.81 1.29
CA LYS A 79 6.31 -7.80 2.12
C LYS A 79 5.76 -6.42 1.81
N LEU A 80 5.29 -5.71 2.84
CA LEU A 80 4.85 -4.33 2.77
C LEU A 80 5.77 -3.45 3.60
N ARG A 81 6.25 -2.34 3.03
CA ARG A 81 7.08 -1.37 3.74
C ARG A 81 6.51 0.03 3.61
N TYR A 82 6.58 0.79 4.67
CA TYR A 82 6.18 2.21 4.69
C TYR A 82 7.00 2.98 5.72
N ARG A 83 6.98 4.29 5.61
CA ARG A 83 7.72 5.19 6.51
C ARG A 83 6.92 5.48 7.79
N SER A 84 7.61 5.77 8.89
CA SER A 84 6.97 6.24 10.13
C SER A 84 6.22 7.57 9.97
N SER A 85 6.55 8.34 8.92
CA SER A 85 5.83 9.54 8.49
C SER A 85 4.54 9.26 7.71
N PHE A 86 4.18 7.98 7.51
CA PHE A 86 2.93 7.59 6.85
C PHE A 86 1.71 8.25 7.53
N ALA A 87 0.72 8.61 6.73
CA ALA A 87 -0.53 9.32 7.09
C ALA A 87 -0.40 10.80 7.45
N LYS A 88 0.78 11.36 7.72
CA LYS A 88 0.91 12.80 8.01
C LYS A 88 0.84 13.65 6.74
N ASN A 89 1.70 13.38 5.75
CA ASN A 89 1.74 14.01 4.44
C ASN A 89 2.22 13.03 3.36
N ASN A 90 2.23 11.74 3.66
CA ASN A 90 2.83 10.73 2.82
C ASN A 90 2.09 9.39 2.98
N ARG A 91 1.16 9.11 2.09
CA ARG A 91 0.41 7.84 2.03
C ARG A 91 1.06 6.88 1.04
N LYS A 92 2.39 6.66 1.16
CA LYS A 92 3.14 5.78 0.26
C LYS A 92 3.52 4.49 0.96
N VAL A 93 3.23 3.36 0.30
CA VAL A 93 3.63 2.02 0.69
C VAL A 93 4.42 1.37 -0.45
N TYR A 94 5.30 0.44 -0.11
CA TYR A 94 6.12 -0.33 -1.06
C TYR A 94 5.75 -1.79 -0.93
N LEU A 95 5.33 -2.40 -2.01
CA LEU A 95 4.87 -3.78 -2.07
C LEU A 95 5.84 -4.63 -2.89
N ASP A 96 6.27 -5.75 -2.31
CA ASP A 96 6.83 -6.92 -2.99
C ASP A 96 5.97 -8.11 -2.59
N GLY A 97 5.25 -8.70 -3.53
CA GLY A 97 4.25 -9.73 -3.27
C GLY A 97 2.85 -9.38 -3.73
N GLU A 98 1.84 -9.92 -3.06
CA GLU A 98 0.43 -9.68 -3.36
C GLU A 98 -0.30 -9.11 -2.16
N ALA A 99 -1.07 -8.04 -2.40
CA ALA A 99 -1.88 -7.40 -1.39
C ALA A 99 -3.23 -6.93 -1.94
N TYR A 100 -4.26 -7.05 -1.11
CA TYR A 100 -5.53 -6.38 -1.30
C TYR A 100 -5.59 -5.16 -0.40
N PHE A 101 -6.02 -4.04 -0.95
CA PHE A 101 -6.15 -2.76 -0.27
C PHE A 101 -7.61 -2.31 -0.26
N SER A 102 -8.11 -1.92 0.92
CA SER A 102 -9.32 -1.12 1.08
C SER A 102 -8.88 0.24 1.60
N VAL A 103 -8.63 1.16 0.67
CA VAL A 103 -8.01 2.46 0.96
C VAL A 103 -9.04 3.43 1.49
N SER A 104 -8.76 4.01 2.67
CA SER A 104 -9.55 5.09 3.26
C SER A 104 -9.60 6.30 2.32
N HIS A 105 -10.80 6.83 2.11
CA HIS A 105 -11.03 7.93 1.17
C HIS A 105 -10.43 9.25 1.68
N ASP A 106 -9.62 9.89 0.84
CA ASP A 106 -9.04 11.21 1.09
C ASP A 106 -8.73 11.88 -0.25
N GLU A 107 -9.52 12.87 -0.64
CA GLU A 107 -9.38 13.58 -1.92
C GLU A 107 -8.13 14.47 -1.99
N THR A 108 -7.57 14.82 -0.85
CA THR A 108 -6.44 15.77 -0.76
C THR A 108 -5.08 15.06 -0.75
N ASN A 109 -5.02 13.84 -0.20
CA ASN A 109 -3.78 13.10 -0.04
C ASN A 109 -3.87 11.75 -0.76
N GLN A 110 -3.20 11.66 -1.89
CA GLN A 110 -3.18 10.45 -2.72
C GLN A 110 -2.46 9.30 -2.00
N PHE A 111 -3.09 8.11 -1.98
CA PHE A 111 -2.46 6.86 -1.57
C PHE A 111 -1.69 6.26 -2.75
N VAL A 112 -0.46 5.84 -2.52
CA VAL A 112 0.42 5.31 -3.57
C VAL A 112 0.99 3.97 -3.16
N VAL A 113 0.71 2.91 -3.94
CA VAL A 113 1.41 1.64 -3.84
C VAL A 113 2.54 1.63 -4.87
N LYS A 114 3.77 1.57 -4.37
CA LYS A 114 4.96 1.44 -5.20
C LYS A 114 5.34 -0.01 -5.35
N THR A 115 5.49 -0.44 -6.58
CA THR A 115 6.07 -1.74 -6.95
C THR A 115 7.41 -1.55 -7.66
N SER A 116 8.00 -2.62 -8.18
CA SER A 116 9.29 -2.54 -8.88
C SER A 116 9.25 -1.70 -10.17
N HIS A 117 8.11 -1.59 -10.86
CA HIS A 117 8.02 -0.96 -12.19
C HIS A 117 6.81 -0.03 -12.37
N VAL A 118 5.78 -0.16 -11.55
CA VAL A 118 4.53 0.59 -11.67
C VAL A 118 4.13 1.15 -10.32
N ASP A 119 3.77 2.43 -10.30
CA ASP A 119 3.14 3.09 -9.16
C ASP A 119 1.61 3.07 -9.36
N ILE A 120 0.89 2.59 -8.36
CA ILE A 120 -0.57 2.54 -8.33
C ILE A 120 -1.05 3.68 -7.43
N LYS A 121 -1.81 4.63 -7.99
CA LYS A 121 -2.25 5.85 -7.33
C LYS A 121 -3.76 5.87 -7.20
N VAL A 122 -4.26 6.13 -5.97
CA VAL A 122 -5.68 6.12 -5.65
C VAL A 122 -6.05 7.18 -4.60
N TYR A 123 -7.34 7.50 -4.43
CA TYR A 123 -7.86 8.42 -3.42
C TYR A 123 -8.83 7.77 -2.43
N GLY A 124 -9.31 6.55 -2.71
CA GLY A 124 -10.27 5.82 -1.89
C GLY A 124 -10.85 4.68 -2.73
N THR A 125 -10.21 3.52 -2.68
CA THR A 125 -10.35 2.50 -3.73
C THR A 125 -10.14 1.13 -3.11
N GLU A 126 -10.90 0.15 -3.59
CA GLU A 126 -10.72 -1.26 -3.26
C GLU A 126 -10.10 -1.99 -4.45
N PHE A 127 -8.93 -2.60 -4.27
CA PHE A 127 -8.17 -3.21 -5.37
C PHE A 127 -7.16 -4.26 -4.89
N ASN A 128 -6.78 -5.14 -5.78
CA ASN A 128 -5.71 -6.12 -5.59
C ASN A 128 -4.48 -5.74 -6.42
N VAL A 129 -3.29 -5.90 -5.85
CA VAL A 129 -2.02 -5.78 -6.55
C VAL A 129 -1.22 -7.04 -6.33
N LYS A 130 -0.80 -7.71 -7.42
CA LYS A 130 0.13 -8.82 -7.43
C LYS A 130 1.43 -8.37 -8.11
N ALA A 131 2.52 -8.29 -7.36
CA ALA A 131 3.80 -7.72 -7.80
C ALA A 131 4.98 -8.45 -7.15
N TYR A 132 4.99 -9.80 -7.21
CA TYR A 132 6.10 -10.59 -6.71
C TYR A 132 7.38 -10.34 -7.51
N GLY A 133 8.51 -10.24 -6.81
CA GLY A 133 9.82 -10.00 -7.43
C GLY A 133 10.27 -11.11 -8.37
N ASP A 134 9.90 -12.35 -8.06
CA ASP A 134 10.20 -13.58 -8.81
C ASP A 134 9.24 -13.86 -10.00
N GLU A 135 8.19 -13.06 -10.19
CA GLU A 135 7.29 -13.15 -11.34
C GLU A 135 7.57 -12.06 -12.37
N ASP A 136 7.39 -12.36 -13.66
CA ASP A 136 7.62 -11.40 -14.76
C ASP A 136 6.47 -10.42 -14.99
N ILE A 137 5.39 -10.54 -14.21
CA ILE A 137 4.21 -9.67 -14.34
C ILE A 137 3.94 -8.89 -13.06
N ILE A 138 3.32 -7.71 -13.25
CA ILE A 138 2.62 -6.99 -12.18
C ILE A 138 1.17 -6.86 -12.61
N GLN A 139 0.26 -7.29 -11.76
CA GLN A 139 -1.16 -7.30 -12.06
C GLN A 139 -1.93 -6.47 -11.04
N THR A 140 -2.80 -5.58 -11.54
CA THR A 140 -3.65 -4.72 -10.71
C THR A 140 -5.10 -4.91 -11.11
N THR A 141 -5.94 -5.32 -10.17
CA THR A 141 -7.38 -5.54 -10.39
C THR A 141 -8.17 -4.56 -9.55
N LEU A 142 -9.01 -3.76 -10.20
CA LEU A 142 -9.86 -2.78 -9.56
C LEU A 142 -11.23 -3.37 -9.23
N VAL A 143 -11.63 -3.28 -7.95
CA VAL A 143 -12.95 -3.71 -7.46
C VAL A 143 -13.89 -2.53 -7.39
N LYS A 144 -13.48 -1.42 -6.73
CA LYS A 144 -14.33 -0.24 -6.52
C LYS A 144 -13.49 1.03 -6.52
N GLY A 145 -14.02 2.12 -7.07
CA GLY A 145 -13.34 3.41 -7.16
C GLY A 145 -12.61 3.61 -8.49
N SER A 146 -11.42 4.20 -8.46
CA SER A 146 -10.59 4.46 -9.64
C SER A 146 -9.11 4.30 -9.31
N ILE A 147 -8.33 3.86 -10.30
CA ILE A 147 -6.88 3.69 -10.19
C ILE A 147 -6.21 4.45 -11.33
N SER A 148 -5.11 5.15 -11.01
CA SER A 148 -4.16 5.67 -12.00
C SER A 148 -2.84 4.91 -11.90
N LEU A 149 -2.46 4.23 -12.98
CA LEU A 149 -1.19 3.51 -13.10
C LEU A 149 -0.15 4.41 -13.75
N VAL A 150 1.01 4.55 -13.11
CA VAL A 150 2.14 5.36 -13.60
C VAL A 150 3.41 4.52 -13.59
N GLY A 151 4.19 4.58 -14.66
CA GLY A 151 5.44 3.83 -14.78
C GLY A 151 6.27 4.30 -15.97
N ASP A 152 7.55 3.96 -15.99
CA ASP A 152 8.45 4.45 -17.04
C ASP A 152 8.06 3.96 -18.44
N LEU A 153 7.63 2.71 -18.59
CA LEU A 153 7.19 2.18 -19.88
C LEU A 153 5.82 2.74 -20.30
N ILE A 154 4.96 3.11 -19.34
CA ILE A 154 3.72 3.85 -19.62
C ILE A 154 4.07 5.20 -20.24
N LYS A 155 5.00 5.94 -19.63
CA LYS A 155 5.48 7.23 -20.15
C LYS A 155 6.16 7.08 -21.53
N LYS A 156 6.98 6.06 -21.73
CA LYS A 156 7.60 5.77 -23.03
C LYS A 156 6.58 5.46 -24.14
N SER A 157 5.39 4.97 -23.79
CA SER A 157 4.28 4.79 -24.73
C SER A 157 3.53 6.07 -25.09
N GLY A 158 3.99 7.24 -24.59
CA GLY A 158 3.37 8.54 -24.83
C GLY A 158 2.19 8.87 -23.93
N LYS A 159 1.97 8.09 -22.87
CA LYS A 159 0.90 8.33 -21.89
C LYS A 159 1.51 8.71 -20.52
N GLU A 160 0.92 9.67 -19.83
CA GLU A 160 1.34 10.02 -18.48
C GLU A 160 0.88 8.98 -17.46
N SER A 161 -0.33 8.45 -17.64
CA SER A 161 -0.94 7.42 -16.81
C SER A 161 -1.93 6.57 -17.60
N ILE A 162 -2.32 5.44 -17.01
CA ILE A 162 -3.40 4.58 -17.47
C ILE A 162 -4.44 4.49 -16.36
N GLU A 163 -5.68 4.83 -16.69
CA GLU A 163 -6.79 4.78 -15.75
C GLU A 163 -7.52 3.43 -15.84
N LEU A 164 -7.83 2.83 -14.68
CA LEU A 164 -8.68 1.66 -14.57
C LEU A 164 -10.05 2.02 -14.03
N LYS A 165 -11.06 1.33 -14.54
CA LYS A 165 -12.45 1.35 -14.06
C LYS A 165 -12.76 0.09 -13.26
N PRO A 166 -13.81 0.07 -12.43
CA PRO A 166 -14.22 -1.13 -11.71
C PRO A 166 -14.39 -2.35 -12.64
N ASN A 167 -14.00 -3.52 -12.13
CA ASN A 167 -13.96 -4.80 -12.85
C ASN A 167 -12.95 -4.85 -14.01
N GLN A 168 -11.96 -3.96 -14.03
CA GLN A 168 -10.84 -4.06 -14.96
C GLN A 168 -9.60 -4.60 -14.26
N THR A 169 -8.79 -5.35 -15.04
CA THR A 169 -7.46 -5.80 -14.63
C THR A 169 -6.43 -5.33 -15.63
N ALA A 170 -5.37 -4.68 -15.14
CA ALA A 170 -4.18 -4.38 -15.92
C ALA A 170 -3.07 -5.37 -15.57
N THR A 171 -2.46 -5.96 -16.61
CA THR A 171 -1.25 -6.77 -16.48
C THR A 171 -0.09 -6.04 -17.15
N TYR A 172 0.94 -5.76 -16.37
CA TYR A 172 2.19 -5.17 -16.83
C TYR A 172 3.25 -6.26 -16.92
N TYR A 173 3.91 -6.40 -18.08
CA TYR A 173 4.97 -7.36 -18.36
C TYR A 173 6.33 -6.68 -18.20
N LYS A 174 7.14 -7.12 -17.23
CA LYS A 174 8.46 -6.53 -16.92
C LYS A 174 9.44 -6.67 -18.09
N SER A 175 9.48 -7.83 -18.72
CA SER A 175 10.37 -8.16 -19.85
C SER A 175 9.71 -8.00 -21.24
N GLY A 176 8.51 -7.41 -21.30
CA GLY A 176 7.68 -7.36 -22.50
C GLY A 176 6.81 -8.61 -22.66
N LYS A 177 5.75 -8.47 -23.45
CA LYS A 177 4.79 -9.55 -23.67
C LYS A 177 5.46 -10.72 -24.43
N PRO A 178 5.27 -11.98 -23.99
CA PRO A 178 5.80 -13.13 -24.70
C PRO A 178 5.31 -13.15 -26.17
N LYS A 179 6.22 -13.25 -27.12
CA LYS A 179 5.91 -13.23 -28.55
C LYS A 179 5.04 -14.42 -29.01
N ASN A 180 4.98 -15.51 -28.23
CA ASN A 180 4.39 -16.82 -28.64
C ASN A 180 3.16 -17.23 -27.81
N GLU A 181 2.59 -16.39 -26.96
CA GLU A 181 1.24 -16.69 -26.52
C GLU A 181 0.27 -16.30 -27.63
N ASN A 182 0.11 -17.21 -28.61
CA ASN A 182 -1.17 -17.45 -29.22
C ASN A 182 -2.10 -17.78 -28.03
N THR A 183 -2.65 -16.78 -27.40
CA THR A 183 -3.78 -16.93 -26.51
C THR A 183 -4.92 -17.46 -27.38
N SER A 184 -4.92 -18.78 -27.55
CA SER A 184 -6.13 -19.54 -27.86
C SER A 184 -7.05 -19.35 -26.68
N TYR A 185 -7.65 -18.17 -26.60
CA TYR A 185 -8.83 -17.97 -25.79
C TYR A 185 -9.85 -18.97 -26.28
N ASP A 186 -10.29 -19.79 -25.33
CA ASP A 186 -11.36 -20.74 -25.51
C ASP A 186 -12.47 -20.14 -26.39
N GLN A 187 -12.60 -20.63 -27.62
CA GLN A 187 -13.65 -20.27 -28.57
C GLN A 187 -15.03 -20.77 -28.14
N SER A 188 -15.14 -21.41 -26.95
CA SER A 188 -16.37 -22.04 -26.48
C SER A 188 -17.40 -21.07 -25.88
N THR A 189 -17.02 -19.82 -25.60
CA THR A 189 -17.98 -18.75 -25.25
C THR A 189 -17.76 -17.57 -26.21
N GLY A 190 -18.61 -17.42 -27.19
CA GLY A 190 -18.58 -16.41 -28.26
C GLY A 190 -18.70 -14.95 -27.82
N SER A 191 -18.03 -14.56 -26.77
CA SER A 191 -17.84 -13.19 -26.30
C SER A 191 -16.41 -12.79 -26.58
N GLN A 192 -16.18 -12.02 -27.63
CA GLN A 192 -14.93 -11.30 -27.85
C GLN A 192 -14.74 -10.36 -26.64
N ARG A 193 -13.86 -10.73 -25.71
CA ARG A 193 -13.41 -9.80 -24.67
C ARG A 193 -12.60 -8.71 -25.34
N GLU A 194 -13.20 -7.58 -25.60
CA GLU A 194 -12.50 -6.41 -26.11
C GLU A 194 -11.38 -6.03 -25.15
N THR A 195 -10.13 -6.16 -25.59
CA THR A 195 -8.97 -5.64 -24.90
C THR A 195 -8.91 -4.15 -25.17
N VAL A 196 -9.12 -3.31 -24.16
CA VAL A 196 -9.21 -1.85 -24.31
C VAL A 196 -7.88 -1.21 -24.70
N ILE A 197 -6.75 -1.73 -24.19
CA ILE A 197 -5.41 -1.22 -24.50
C ILE A 197 -4.45 -2.41 -24.65
N LYS A 198 -3.80 -2.51 -25.81
CA LYS A 198 -2.66 -3.38 -26.04
C LYS A 198 -1.44 -2.53 -26.31
N SER A 199 -0.43 -2.61 -25.46
CA SER A 199 0.93 -2.18 -25.75
C SER A 199 1.87 -3.36 -25.53
N GLU A 200 3.11 -3.24 -25.98
CA GLU A 200 4.13 -4.29 -25.82
C GLU A 200 4.30 -4.75 -24.35
N HIS A 201 4.00 -3.88 -23.40
CA HIS A 201 4.20 -4.14 -21.97
C HIS A 201 2.93 -4.13 -21.13
N ILE A 202 1.78 -3.70 -21.65
CA ILE A 202 0.57 -3.58 -20.85
C ILE A 202 -0.63 -4.14 -21.59
N GLU A 203 -1.41 -4.93 -20.87
CA GLU A 203 -2.69 -5.47 -21.31
C GLU A 203 -3.77 -5.13 -20.29
N ILE A 204 -4.92 -4.65 -20.77
CA ILE A 204 -6.08 -4.37 -19.92
C ILE A 204 -7.23 -5.26 -20.37
N LEU A 205 -7.75 -6.03 -19.43
CA LEU A 205 -8.98 -6.80 -19.56
C LEU A 205 -10.14 -5.94 -19.08
N PRO A 206 -11.13 -5.63 -19.93
CA PRO A 206 -12.15 -4.61 -19.64
C PRO A 206 -13.26 -5.08 -18.69
N SER A 207 -13.46 -6.39 -18.58
CA SER A 207 -14.49 -6.96 -17.71
C SER A 207 -14.04 -8.31 -17.17
N VAL A 208 -13.70 -8.35 -15.88
CA VAL A 208 -13.26 -9.56 -15.21
C VAL A 208 -14.14 -9.89 -14.01
N ASN A 209 -14.24 -11.19 -13.68
CA ASN A 209 -14.71 -11.59 -12.35
C ASN A 209 -13.60 -11.29 -11.34
N THR A 210 -13.77 -10.24 -10.55
CA THR A 210 -12.76 -9.81 -9.58
C THR A 210 -12.46 -10.86 -8.52
N ALA A 211 -13.42 -11.77 -8.21
CA ALA A 211 -13.22 -12.84 -7.25
C ALA A 211 -12.02 -13.76 -7.62
N LYS A 212 -11.75 -13.94 -8.92
CA LYS A 212 -10.56 -14.68 -9.39
C LYS A 212 -9.25 -14.12 -8.84
N TYR A 213 -9.20 -12.81 -8.62
CA TYR A 213 -8.00 -12.07 -8.22
C TYR A 213 -7.98 -11.70 -6.74
N THR A 214 -9.14 -11.72 -6.07
CA THR A 214 -9.26 -11.18 -4.71
C THR A 214 -9.67 -12.21 -3.66
N SER A 215 -10.24 -13.33 -4.07
CA SER A 215 -10.81 -14.33 -3.14
C SER A 215 -9.76 -15.08 -2.31
N TRP A 216 -8.47 -14.96 -2.64
CA TRP A 216 -7.39 -15.55 -1.85
C TRP A 216 -7.38 -15.05 -0.39
N LYS A 217 -7.89 -13.83 -0.14
CA LYS A 217 -8.01 -13.24 1.20
C LYS A 217 -9.21 -13.76 1.99
N ASP A 218 -10.21 -14.30 1.29
CA ASP A 218 -11.47 -14.72 1.85
C ASP A 218 -11.41 -16.20 2.28
N PRO A 219 -12.35 -16.70 3.12
CA PRO A 219 -12.42 -18.11 3.48
C PRO A 219 -12.67 -19.05 2.28
N ARG A 220 -13.18 -18.51 1.18
CA ARG A 220 -13.44 -19.22 -0.07
C ARG A 220 -12.56 -18.70 -1.17
N TRP A 221 -11.55 -19.47 -1.54
CA TRP A 221 -10.68 -19.13 -2.65
C TRP A 221 -11.22 -19.69 -3.95
N PHE A 222 -11.57 -18.80 -4.87
CA PHE A 222 -12.12 -19.11 -6.17
C PHE A 222 -11.00 -19.26 -7.22
N ILE A 223 -10.97 -20.42 -7.88
CA ILE A 223 -10.04 -20.77 -8.96
C ILE A 223 -10.86 -20.88 -10.24
N ASP A 224 -10.44 -20.20 -11.30
CA ASP A 224 -11.16 -20.17 -12.57
C ASP A 224 -10.21 -20.43 -13.73
N SER A 225 -10.29 -21.63 -14.29
CA SER A 225 -9.53 -22.07 -15.48
C SER A 225 -8.02 -21.73 -15.38
N GLU A 226 -7.43 -21.96 -14.19
CA GLU A 226 -6.00 -21.72 -13.98
C GLU A 226 -5.16 -22.91 -14.47
N SER A 227 -4.03 -22.62 -15.13
CA SER A 227 -3.06 -23.66 -15.48
C SER A 227 -2.49 -24.30 -14.19
N MET A 228 -2.16 -25.59 -14.25
CA MET A 228 -1.53 -26.26 -13.11
C MET A 228 -0.20 -25.60 -12.74
N LYS A 229 0.52 -25.07 -13.71
CA LYS A 229 1.74 -24.29 -13.49
C LYS A 229 1.49 -23.06 -12.61
N ASP A 230 0.50 -22.23 -12.96
CA ASP A 230 0.19 -21.01 -12.21
C ASP A 230 -0.40 -21.33 -10.85
N LEU A 231 -1.26 -22.37 -10.79
CA LEU A 231 -1.88 -22.82 -9.56
C LEU A 231 -0.84 -23.41 -8.58
N ALA A 232 0.16 -24.15 -9.08
CA ALA A 232 1.24 -24.69 -8.26
C ALA A 232 2.01 -23.57 -7.55
N VAL A 233 2.35 -22.47 -8.24
CA VAL A 233 3.03 -21.31 -7.62
C VAL A 233 2.20 -20.73 -6.47
N LYS A 234 0.87 -20.62 -6.65
CA LYS A 234 -0.04 -20.14 -5.60
C LYS A 234 -0.13 -21.12 -4.42
N LEU A 235 -0.18 -22.42 -4.69
CA LEU A 235 -0.20 -23.48 -3.67
C LEU A 235 1.12 -23.55 -2.91
N GLU A 236 2.26 -23.41 -3.59
CA GLU A 236 3.58 -23.36 -2.97
C GLU A 236 3.64 -22.26 -1.91
N ARG A 237 3.17 -21.05 -2.27
CA ARG A 237 3.12 -19.92 -1.33
C ARG A 237 2.13 -20.15 -0.20
N ARG A 238 0.92 -20.64 -0.52
CA ARG A 238 -0.17 -20.84 0.45
C ARG A 238 0.15 -21.90 1.50
N TYR A 239 0.81 -23.00 1.10
CA TYR A 239 1.07 -24.16 1.97
C TYR A 239 2.54 -24.31 2.36
N ASN A 240 3.42 -23.40 1.92
CA ASN A 240 4.86 -23.46 2.15
C ASN A 240 5.47 -24.80 1.71
N VAL A 241 5.19 -25.19 0.48
CA VAL A 241 5.67 -26.43 -0.16
C VAL A 241 6.30 -26.11 -1.50
N ARG A 242 6.94 -27.10 -2.13
CA ARG A 242 7.46 -26.99 -3.49
C ARG A 242 6.85 -28.06 -4.37
N PHE A 243 6.37 -27.66 -5.55
CA PHE A 243 5.88 -28.57 -6.58
C PHE A 243 6.98 -28.91 -7.56
N VAL A 244 7.09 -30.19 -7.91
CA VAL A 244 7.99 -30.67 -8.98
C VAL A 244 7.14 -31.49 -9.94
N PHE A 245 7.13 -31.07 -11.22
CA PHE A 245 6.40 -31.78 -12.26
C PHE A 245 7.26 -32.85 -12.87
N ASN A 246 6.82 -34.10 -12.83
CA ASN A 246 7.52 -35.22 -13.47
C ASN A 246 7.30 -35.27 -15.00
N SER A 247 6.34 -34.51 -15.51
CA SER A 247 6.05 -34.40 -16.95
C SER A 247 5.60 -32.95 -17.26
N PRO A 248 6.18 -32.32 -18.33
CA PRO A 248 5.79 -30.98 -18.75
C PRO A 248 4.31 -30.86 -19.15
N ASN A 249 3.68 -31.96 -19.58
CA ASN A 249 2.27 -31.95 -19.97
C ASN A 249 1.35 -31.59 -18.80
N LEU A 250 1.74 -31.94 -17.55
CA LEU A 250 0.95 -31.65 -16.36
C LEU A 250 0.78 -30.14 -16.10
N GLU A 251 1.74 -29.33 -16.53
CA GLU A 251 1.72 -27.87 -16.35
C GLU A 251 0.53 -27.22 -17.06
N ASN A 252 0.04 -27.82 -18.14
CA ASN A 252 -1.00 -27.25 -19.01
C ASN A 252 -2.45 -27.61 -18.57
N TYR A 253 -2.63 -28.57 -17.65
CA TYR A 253 -3.96 -28.89 -17.14
C TYR A 253 -4.57 -27.66 -16.48
N ARG A 254 -5.89 -27.48 -16.69
CA ARG A 254 -6.61 -26.33 -16.13
C ARG A 254 -7.57 -26.78 -15.05
N PHE A 255 -7.60 -26.02 -13.95
CA PHE A 255 -8.46 -26.29 -12.82
C PHE A 255 -9.41 -25.13 -12.59
N SER A 256 -10.65 -25.49 -12.26
CA SER A 256 -11.67 -24.54 -11.78
C SER A 256 -12.36 -25.13 -10.55
N GLY A 257 -12.63 -24.30 -9.57
CA GLY A 257 -13.30 -24.72 -8.34
C GLY A 257 -13.22 -23.67 -7.24
N THR A 258 -13.71 -24.04 -6.08
CA THR A 258 -13.64 -23.21 -4.88
C THR A 258 -13.03 -24.02 -3.77
N LEU A 259 -11.92 -23.57 -3.22
CA LEU A 259 -11.29 -24.11 -2.04
C LEU A 259 -11.80 -23.33 -0.81
N LYS A 260 -12.06 -24.08 0.28
CA LYS A 260 -12.38 -23.52 1.61
C LYS A 260 -11.27 -24.04 2.48
N ASP A 261 -10.65 -23.50 3.28
CA ASP A 261 -9.61 -23.89 4.26
C ASP A 261 -9.14 -25.39 4.23
N GLU A 262 -9.19 -26.04 3.03
CA GLU A 262 -8.70 -27.41 2.83
C GLU A 262 -7.18 -27.48 3.11
N THR A 263 -6.77 -28.63 3.67
CA THR A 263 -5.34 -28.95 3.76
C THR A 263 -4.77 -29.24 2.37
N LEU A 264 -3.45 -29.13 2.22
CA LEU A 264 -2.79 -29.46 0.94
C LEU A 264 -3.15 -30.86 0.45
N GLU A 265 -3.20 -31.85 1.35
CA GLU A 265 -3.56 -33.24 1.02
C GLU A 265 -4.98 -33.32 0.44
N GLN A 266 -5.93 -32.62 1.04
CA GLN A 266 -7.31 -32.56 0.52
C GLN A 266 -7.35 -31.92 -0.87
N VAL A 267 -6.62 -30.80 -1.08
CA VAL A 267 -6.52 -30.14 -2.39
C VAL A 267 -5.95 -31.08 -3.45
N LEU A 268 -4.85 -31.80 -3.14
CA LEU A 268 -4.24 -32.75 -4.06
C LEU A 268 -5.17 -33.93 -4.35
N ASN A 269 -5.93 -34.42 -3.38
CA ASN A 269 -6.91 -35.47 -3.61
C ASN A 269 -8.06 -35.00 -4.53
N ILE A 270 -8.56 -33.76 -4.34
CA ILE A 270 -9.55 -33.18 -5.27
C ILE A 270 -9.00 -33.12 -6.69
N MET A 271 -7.77 -32.58 -6.85
CA MET A 271 -7.13 -32.48 -8.15
C MET A 271 -6.91 -33.83 -8.85
N ARG A 272 -6.64 -34.89 -8.08
CA ARG A 272 -6.48 -36.25 -8.62
C ARG A 272 -7.79 -36.86 -9.13
N LEU A 273 -8.93 -36.40 -8.62
CA LEU A 273 -10.26 -36.92 -8.98
C LEU A 273 -10.90 -36.18 -10.15
N THR A 274 -10.28 -35.05 -10.57
CA THR A 274 -10.77 -34.20 -11.67
C THR A 274 -10.01 -34.48 -12.95
#